data_a24d5edf8bab706069367f3f8915e516
#
_entry.id   a24d5edf8bab706069367f3f8915e516
#
_cell.length_a   1.000
_cell.length_b   1.000
_cell.length_c   1.000
_cell.angle_alpha   90.00
_cell.angle_beta   90.00
_cell.angle_gamma   90.00
#
_symmetry.space_group_name_H-M   'P 1'
#
loop_
_entity.id
_entity.type
_entity.pdbx_description
1 polymer ?
#
loop_
_entity_poly.entity_id
_entity_poly.type
_entity_poly.pdbx_seq_one_letter_code
_entity_poly.pdbx_strand_id
1 'polypeptide(L)'
;MTFLTESYKRLKVSPSAANPSQKNILIWAFSKDGSFSLKSAYLIAKGFNLLNLDTSPHQWVWKAHTSPRIKFFIWLCTHHSVPTKEVLDSRGLNLDPMCELCREGTESIIHTLRDCRVAKAVWKDLGFEGNNLDFFDCIW
;
A
#
# COMPACT_ATOMS: atom_id res chain seq x y z
N MET A 1 14.86 6.67 -18.28
CA MET A 1 16.18 6.07 -18.00
C MET A 1 17.02 6.87 -16.98
N THR A 2 16.40 7.72 -16.17
CA THR A 2 17.11 8.65 -15.24
C THR A 2 17.10 8.21 -13.77
N PHE A 3 16.37 7.16 -13.41
CA PHE A 3 16.26 6.72 -12.02
C PHE A 3 17.45 5.90 -11.48
N LEU A 4 18.26 5.31 -12.36
CA LEU A 4 19.39 4.48 -11.96
C LEU A 4 20.64 5.31 -11.58
N THR A 5 20.76 6.54 -12.07
CA THR A 5 21.92 7.38 -11.84
C THR A 5 21.93 8.08 -10.48
N GLU A 6 20.77 8.31 -9.86
CA GLU A 6 20.73 8.91 -8.51
C GLU A 6 20.96 7.90 -7.38
N SER A 7 20.59 6.65 -7.59
CA SER A 7 20.83 5.58 -6.59
C SER A 7 22.33 5.32 -6.38
N TYR A 8 23.14 5.56 -7.40
CA TYR A 8 24.60 5.39 -7.34
C TYR A 8 25.29 6.44 -6.44
N LYS A 9 24.73 7.64 -6.34
CA LYS A 9 25.27 8.73 -5.49
C LYS A 9 25.08 8.51 -3.98
N ARG A 10 24.34 7.49 -3.59
CA ARG A 10 24.01 7.20 -2.19
C ARG A 10 24.84 6.09 -1.54
N LEU A 11 25.78 5.54 -2.28
CA LEU A 11 26.82 4.67 -1.71
C LEU A 11 27.92 5.55 -1.10
N LYS A 12 28.01 5.58 0.20
CA LYS A 12 29.12 6.25 0.88
C LYS A 12 30.31 5.30 0.95
N VAL A 13 31.44 5.72 0.44
CA VAL A 13 32.72 5.09 0.73
C VAL A 13 33.15 5.61 2.10
N SER A 14 33.23 4.75 3.11
CA SER A 14 33.83 5.12 4.39
C SER A 14 35.34 5.16 4.20
N PRO A 15 36.01 6.32 4.32
CA PRO A 15 37.44 6.34 4.39
C PRO A 15 37.85 5.75 5.73
N SER A 16 38.48 4.59 5.71
CA SER A 16 39.14 4.04 6.89
C SER A 16 40.35 4.92 7.23
N ALA A 17 40.15 5.82 8.20
CA ALA A 17 41.19 6.72 8.67
C ALA A 17 42.13 5.94 9.62
N ALA A 18 43.01 5.09 9.15
CA ALA A 18 44.21 4.70 9.92
C ALA A 18 45.01 3.49 9.38
N ASN A 19 44.67 2.87 8.23
CA ASN A 19 45.50 1.75 7.78
C ASN A 19 45.57 1.69 6.24
N PRO A 20 46.73 1.94 5.60
CA PRO A 20 46.88 1.94 4.15
C PRO A 20 46.70 0.58 3.48
N SER A 21 46.56 -0.48 4.26
CA SER A 21 46.33 -1.86 3.78
C SER A 21 44.85 -2.29 3.77
N GLN A 22 43.93 -1.45 4.24
CA GLN A 22 42.52 -1.81 4.28
C GLN A 22 41.82 -1.43 2.97
N LYS A 23 41.26 -2.43 2.28
CA LYS A 23 40.46 -2.22 1.07
C LYS A 23 39.26 -1.32 1.39
N ASN A 24 39.01 -0.33 0.53
CA ASN A 24 37.79 0.48 0.61
C ASN A 24 36.57 -0.44 0.50
N ILE A 25 35.75 -0.51 1.53
CA ILE A 25 34.52 -1.32 1.56
C ILE A 25 33.36 -0.37 1.24
N LEU A 26 32.56 -0.74 0.26
CA LEU A 26 31.31 -0.05 -0.05
C LEU A 26 30.30 -0.35 1.08
N ILE A 27 29.86 0.71 1.75
CA ILE A 27 28.88 0.64 2.84
C ILE A 27 27.53 1.17 2.35
N TRP A 28 26.48 0.41 2.63
CA TRP A 28 25.13 0.84 2.38
C TRP A 28 24.69 1.87 3.41
N ALA A 29 24.53 3.14 2.98
CA ALA A 29 24.25 4.27 3.88
C ALA A 29 22.90 4.20 4.61
N PHE A 30 22.05 3.27 4.23
CA PHE A 30 20.67 3.16 4.73
C PHE A 30 20.43 1.97 5.68
N SER A 31 21.50 1.36 6.16
CA SER A 31 21.45 0.38 7.23
C SER A 31 22.41 0.76 8.34
N LYS A 32 22.12 0.36 9.58
CA LYS A 32 22.96 0.65 10.74
C LYS A 32 24.29 -0.11 10.70
N ASP A 33 24.27 -1.28 10.08
CA ASP A 33 25.41 -2.20 9.95
C ASP A 33 26.17 -2.04 8.62
N GLY A 34 25.72 -1.10 7.75
CA GLY A 34 26.33 -0.89 6.44
C GLY A 34 26.00 -1.98 5.41
N SER A 35 25.18 -2.98 5.74
CA SER A 35 24.85 -4.06 4.84
C SER A 35 23.71 -3.69 3.89
N PHE A 36 23.81 -4.14 2.64
CA PHE A 36 22.78 -3.96 1.63
C PHE A 36 21.62 -4.91 1.88
N SER A 37 20.39 -4.42 1.80
CA SER A 37 19.20 -5.26 1.74
C SER A 37 18.25 -4.81 0.65
N LEU A 38 17.62 -5.75 -0.04
CA LEU A 38 16.61 -5.46 -1.06
C LEU A 38 15.43 -4.68 -0.48
N LYS A 39 15.05 -4.95 0.77
CA LYS A 39 14.00 -4.22 1.48
C LYS A 39 14.32 -2.74 1.58
N SER A 40 15.52 -2.39 2.05
CA SER A 40 15.92 -0.99 2.18
C SER A 40 16.06 -0.30 0.82
N ALA A 41 16.58 -0.99 -0.19
CA ALA A 41 16.69 -0.47 -1.54
C ALA A 41 15.31 -0.18 -2.16
N TYR A 42 14.36 -1.10 -2.01
CA TYR A 42 12.99 -0.95 -2.49
C TYR A 42 12.27 0.23 -1.83
N LEU A 43 12.40 0.36 -0.51
CA LEU A 43 11.77 1.46 0.24
C LEU A 43 12.31 2.82 -0.21
N ILE A 44 13.62 2.93 -0.44
CA ILE A 44 14.24 4.15 -0.97
C ILE A 44 13.74 4.45 -2.39
N ALA A 45 13.67 3.44 -3.26
CA ALA A 45 13.16 3.60 -4.61
C ALA A 45 11.70 4.08 -4.64
N LYS A 46 10.91 3.68 -3.65
CA LYS A 46 9.52 4.13 -3.43
C LYS A 46 9.43 5.53 -2.79
N GLY A 47 10.55 6.17 -2.44
CA GLY A 47 10.56 7.47 -1.77
C GLY A 47 10.23 7.42 -0.28
N PHE A 48 10.19 6.23 0.32
CA PHE A 48 9.98 6.09 1.76
C PHE A 48 11.20 6.56 2.55
N ASN A 49 10.95 7.39 3.54
CA ASN A 49 12.01 7.79 4.48
C ASN A 49 12.22 6.64 5.49
N LEU A 50 13.38 6.00 5.45
CA LEU A 50 13.71 4.85 6.32
C LEU A 50 13.66 5.18 7.82
N LEU A 51 13.66 6.46 8.19
CA LEU A 51 13.56 6.92 9.57
C LEU A 51 12.13 6.77 10.14
N ASN A 52 11.11 6.56 9.30
CA ASN A 52 9.70 6.43 9.67
C ASN A 52 9.14 5.04 9.36
N LEU A 53 9.97 4.01 9.40
CA LEU A 53 9.60 2.63 9.01
C LEU A 53 8.61 1.95 9.96
N ASP A 54 8.36 2.51 11.15
CA ASP A 54 7.54 1.88 12.19
C ASP A 54 6.04 2.13 12.08
N THR A 55 5.61 2.96 11.12
CA THR A 55 4.18 3.26 10.96
C THR A 55 3.69 3.05 9.53
N SER A 56 3.58 1.81 9.10
CA SER A 56 2.63 1.53 8.02
C SER A 56 1.23 1.88 8.54
N PRO A 57 0.52 2.83 7.91
CA PRO A 57 -0.78 3.29 8.40
C PRO A 57 -1.81 2.14 8.50
N HIS A 58 -1.53 1.02 7.89
CA HIS A 58 -2.41 -0.15 7.83
C HIS A 58 -1.94 -1.35 8.68
N GLN A 59 -1.01 -1.16 9.64
CA GLN A 59 -0.56 -2.26 10.53
C GLN A 59 -1.70 -2.87 11.35
N TRP A 60 -2.73 -2.09 11.68
CA TRP A 60 -3.90 -2.55 12.40
C TRP A 60 -4.61 -3.71 11.72
N VAL A 61 -4.60 -3.77 10.38
CA VAL A 61 -5.20 -4.87 9.59
C VAL A 61 -4.62 -6.22 10.02
N TRP A 62 -3.30 -6.27 10.20
CA TRP A 62 -2.61 -7.52 10.56
C TRP A 62 -2.80 -7.90 12.03
N LYS A 63 -3.11 -6.91 12.89
CA LYS A 63 -3.40 -7.12 14.32
C LYS A 63 -4.86 -7.52 14.58
N ALA A 64 -5.77 -7.34 13.63
CA ALA A 64 -7.17 -7.68 13.79
C ALA A 64 -7.36 -9.19 14.04
N HIS A 65 -8.25 -9.54 14.96
CA HIS A 65 -8.60 -10.93 15.27
C HIS A 65 -9.61 -11.49 14.25
N THR A 66 -9.15 -11.72 13.03
CA THR A 66 -9.99 -12.25 11.94
C THR A 66 -9.20 -13.19 11.04
N SER A 67 -9.89 -13.88 10.13
CA SER A 67 -9.24 -14.84 9.25
C SER A 67 -8.21 -14.16 8.32
N PRO A 68 -7.15 -14.87 7.90
CA PRO A 68 -6.14 -14.32 6.99
C PRO A 68 -6.72 -13.81 5.66
N ARG A 69 -7.80 -14.43 5.17
CA ARG A 69 -8.47 -14.01 3.93
C ARG A 69 -9.11 -12.63 4.08
N ILE A 70 -9.77 -12.39 5.23
CA ILE A 70 -10.39 -11.09 5.52
C ILE A 70 -9.31 -10.02 5.70
N LYS A 71 -8.22 -10.31 6.41
CA LYS A 71 -7.08 -9.39 6.54
C LYS A 71 -6.53 -8.98 5.17
N PHE A 72 -6.32 -9.96 4.31
CA PHE A 72 -5.81 -9.71 2.96
C PHE A 72 -6.79 -8.88 2.12
N PHE A 73 -8.08 -9.17 2.21
CA PHE A 73 -9.11 -8.39 1.53
C PHE A 73 -9.13 -6.93 2.00
N ILE A 74 -9.13 -6.69 3.31
CA ILE A 74 -9.07 -5.33 3.88
C ILE A 74 -7.78 -4.63 3.42
N TRP A 75 -6.65 -5.32 3.42
CA TRP A 75 -5.38 -4.78 2.94
C TRP A 75 -5.47 -4.37 1.46
N LEU A 76 -6.09 -5.19 0.60
CA LEU A 76 -6.34 -4.83 -0.81
C LEU A 76 -7.24 -3.61 -0.93
N CYS A 77 -8.28 -3.51 -0.09
CA CYS A 77 -9.14 -2.33 -0.05
C CYS A 77 -8.35 -1.07 0.28
N THR A 78 -7.56 -1.07 1.35
CA THR A 78 -6.76 0.08 1.79
C THR A 78 -5.66 0.50 0.79
N HIS A 79 -5.28 -0.39 -0.13
CA HIS A 79 -4.29 -0.12 -1.18
C HIS A 79 -4.92 0.14 -2.56
N HIS A 80 -6.24 0.36 -2.64
CA HIS A 80 -6.97 0.52 -3.91
C HIS A 80 -6.62 -0.55 -4.94
N SER A 81 -6.50 -1.81 -4.47
CA SER A 81 -6.01 -2.92 -5.27
C SER A 81 -7.07 -3.98 -5.56
N VAL A 82 -8.29 -3.80 -5.06
CA VAL A 82 -9.44 -4.65 -5.43
C VAL A 82 -9.79 -4.36 -6.89
N PRO A 83 -9.96 -5.38 -7.74
CA PRO A 83 -10.21 -5.21 -9.17
C PRO A 83 -11.66 -4.76 -9.47
N THR A 84 -12.04 -3.57 -9.01
CA THR A 84 -13.26 -2.90 -9.41
C THR A 84 -13.11 -2.30 -10.80
N LYS A 85 -14.20 -2.00 -11.49
CA LYS A 85 -14.15 -1.42 -12.84
C LYS A 85 -13.39 -0.10 -12.87
N GLU A 86 -13.55 0.76 -11.86
CA GLU A 86 -12.78 1.98 -11.71
C GLU A 86 -11.27 1.71 -11.68
N VAL A 87 -10.83 0.75 -10.87
CA VAL A 87 -9.40 0.38 -10.75
C VAL A 87 -8.89 -0.27 -12.03
N LEU A 88 -9.70 -1.10 -12.68
CA LEU A 88 -9.32 -1.75 -13.93
C LEU A 88 -9.23 -0.75 -15.09
N ASP A 89 -10.15 0.20 -15.16
CA ASP A 89 -10.12 1.28 -16.14
C ASP A 89 -8.89 2.17 -15.95
N SER A 90 -8.57 2.55 -14.71
CA SER A 90 -7.35 3.31 -14.41
C SER A 90 -6.05 2.59 -14.80
N ARG A 91 -6.09 1.26 -14.93
CA ARG A 91 -4.98 0.42 -15.41
C ARG A 91 -4.97 0.25 -16.94
N GLY A 92 -5.87 0.95 -17.66
CA GLY A 92 -5.91 0.98 -19.11
C GLY A 92 -6.74 -0.13 -19.78
N LEU A 93 -7.65 -0.77 -19.04
CA LEU A 93 -8.53 -1.81 -19.60
C LEU A 93 -9.75 -1.23 -20.34
N ASN A 94 -9.92 0.11 -20.39
CA ASN A 94 -11.00 0.82 -21.07
C ASN A 94 -12.38 0.19 -20.84
N LEU A 95 -12.70 -0.05 -19.57
CA LEU A 95 -13.99 -0.60 -19.15
C LEU A 95 -14.96 0.56 -18.85
N ASP A 96 -16.25 0.33 -19.09
CA ASP A 96 -17.27 1.23 -18.57
C ASP A 96 -17.24 1.19 -17.04
N PRO A 97 -16.90 2.28 -16.36
CA PRO A 97 -16.76 2.30 -14.91
C PRO A 97 -18.08 2.19 -14.15
N MET A 98 -19.23 2.21 -14.85
CA MET A 98 -20.54 2.15 -14.22
C MET A 98 -20.80 0.82 -13.52
N CYS A 99 -21.37 0.89 -12.30
CA CYS A 99 -21.77 -0.28 -11.53
C CYS A 99 -22.91 -1.04 -12.24
N GLU A 100 -22.70 -2.29 -12.56
CA GLU A 100 -23.73 -3.11 -13.25
C GLU A 100 -24.94 -3.43 -12.37
N LEU A 101 -24.74 -3.47 -11.05
CA LEU A 101 -25.78 -3.86 -10.11
C LEU A 101 -26.83 -2.76 -9.90
N CYS A 102 -26.42 -1.51 -9.75
CA CYS A 102 -27.35 -0.41 -9.48
C CYS A 102 -27.48 0.57 -10.64
N ARG A 103 -26.45 0.71 -11.49
CA ARG A 103 -26.34 1.68 -12.60
C ARG A 103 -26.48 3.16 -12.16
N GLU A 104 -26.22 3.45 -10.88
CA GLU A 104 -26.39 4.78 -10.30
C GLU A 104 -25.06 5.49 -10.03
N GLY A 105 -23.94 4.78 -10.13
CA GLY A 105 -22.61 5.35 -9.85
C GLY A 105 -21.47 4.48 -10.34
N THR A 106 -20.25 5.02 -10.23
CA THR A 106 -19.02 4.34 -10.59
C THR A 106 -18.78 3.14 -9.67
N GLU A 107 -18.33 2.02 -10.22
CA GLU A 107 -17.97 0.81 -9.46
C GLU A 107 -16.60 1.02 -8.77
N SER A 108 -16.58 1.92 -7.78
CA SER A 108 -15.46 2.06 -6.86
C SER A 108 -15.55 1.04 -5.71
N ILE A 109 -14.47 0.91 -4.94
CA ILE A 109 -14.46 0.01 -3.77
C ILE A 109 -15.51 0.45 -2.75
N ILE A 110 -15.57 1.75 -2.46
CA ILE A 110 -16.53 2.31 -1.50
C ILE A 110 -17.95 2.12 -2.00
N HIS A 111 -18.21 2.43 -3.28
CA HIS A 111 -19.52 2.23 -3.87
C HIS A 111 -19.95 0.76 -3.74
N THR A 112 -19.11 -0.17 -4.15
CA THR A 112 -19.42 -1.60 -4.16
C THR A 112 -19.68 -2.16 -2.76
N LEU A 113 -18.96 -1.69 -1.75
CA LEU A 113 -19.07 -2.22 -0.39
C LEU A 113 -20.08 -1.47 0.49
N ARG A 114 -20.32 -0.18 0.25
CA ARG A 114 -21.14 0.67 1.11
C ARG A 114 -22.30 1.34 0.38
N ASP A 115 -22.02 2.08 -0.70
CA ASP A 115 -22.95 3.05 -1.26
C ASP A 115 -23.93 2.47 -2.26
N CYS A 116 -23.58 1.36 -2.89
CA CYS A 116 -24.44 0.68 -3.85
C CYS A 116 -25.78 0.29 -3.19
N ARG A 117 -26.88 0.53 -3.90
CA ARG A 117 -28.22 0.14 -3.44
C ARG A 117 -28.30 -1.34 -3.07
N VAL A 118 -27.65 -2.21 -3.83
CA VAL A 118 -27.62 -3.64 -3.56
C VAL A 118 -26.80 -3.95 -2.30
N ALA A 119 -25.64 -3.29 -2.12
CA ALA A 119 -24.84 -3.45 -0.91
C ALA A 119 -25.60 -2.98 0.33
N LYS A 120 -26.28 -1.83 0.26
CA LYS A 120 -27.14 -1.34 1.35
C LYS A 120 -28.25 -2.30 1.72
N ALA A 121 -28.89 -2.93 0.73
CA ALA A 121 -29.92 -3.95 0.99
C ALA A 121 -29.31 -5.15 1.74
N VAL A 122 -28.16 -5.65 1.32
CA VAL A 122 -27.46 -6.75 2.01
C VAL A 122 -27.10 -6.37 3.45
N TRP A 123 -26.56 -5.17 3.69
CA TRP A 123 -26.23 -4.72 5.04
C TRP A 123 -27.47 -4.63 5.92
N LYS A 124 -28.59 -4.14 5.38
CA LYS A 124 -29.86 -4.09 6.07
C LYS A 124 -30.35 -5.48 6.46
N ASP A 125 -30.30 -6.44 5.55
CA ASP A 125 -30.70 -7.83 5.80
C ASP A 125 -29.82 -8.51 6.87
N LEU A 126 -28.56 -8.09 6.98
CA LEU A 126 -27.63 -8.52 8.03
C LEU A 126 -27.84 -7.79 9.38
N GLY A 127 -28.80 -6.87 9.47
CA GLY A 127 -29.10 -6.11 10.68
C GLY A 127 -28.24 -4.86 10.90
N PHE A 128 -27.45 -4.45 9.89
CA PHE A 128 -26.70 -3.19 9.92
C PHE A 128 -27.55 -2.09 9.30
N GLU A 129 -28.32 -1.37 10.13
CA GLU A 129 -29.13 -0.25 9.69
C GLU A 129 -28.44 1.09 10.00
N GLY A 130 -28.47 2.03 9.05
CA GLY A 130 -28.11 3.43 9.25
C GLY A 130 -26.63 3.68 9.51
N ASN A 131 -26.32 4.51 10.50
CA ASN A 131 -25.00 5.10 10.76
C ASN A 131 -23.88 4.13 11.15
N ASN A 132 -24.15 2.83 11.32
CA ASN A 132 -23.11 1.82 11.57
C ASN A 132 -22.19 1.58 10.35
N LEU A 133 -22.47 2.20 9.21
CA LEU A 133 -21.59 2.17 8.03
C LEU A 133 -20.43 3.16 8.14
N ASP A 134 -20.38 3.99 9.19
CA ASP A 134 -19.27 4.89 9.52
C ASP A 134 -17.95 4.13 9.75
N PHE A 135 -18.04 2.82 9.99
CA PHE A 135 -16.86 1.94 10.03
C PHE A 135 -16.00 2.06 8.76
N PHE A 136 -16.62 2.28 7.61
CA PHE A 136 -15.88 2.43 6.36
C PHE A 136 -15.19 3.80 6.25
N ASP A 137 -15.66 4.84 6.92
CA ASP A 137 -15.04 6.17 6.91
C ASP A 137 -13.73 6.21 7.73
N CYS A 138 -13.54 5.25 8.65
CA CYS A 138 -12.30 5.09 9.40
C CYS A 138 -11.19 4.36 8.64
N ILE A 139 -11.50 3.74 7.50
CA ILE A 139 -10.58 2.92 6.73
C ILE A 139 -9.97 3.70 5.56
N TRP A 140 -10.63 4.76 5.14
CA TRP A 140 -10.28 5.60 3.99
C TRP A 140 -9.94 7.03 4.41
#